data_6434460334368267f4b6942fc6ef05a7
#
_entry.id   6434460334368267f4b6942fc6ef05a7
#
_cell.length_a   1.000
_cell.length_b   1.000
_cell.length_c   1.000
_cell.angle_alpha   90.00
_cell.angle_beta   90.00
_cell.angle_gamma   90.00
#
_symmetry.space_group_name_H-M   'P 1'
#
loop_
_entity.id
_entity.type
_entity.pdbx_description
1 polymer ?
#
loop_
_entity_poly.entity_id
_entity_poly.type
_entity_poly.pdbx_seq_one_letter_code
_entity_poly.pdbx_strand_id
1 'polypeptide(L)'
;MSQRPPTTPSAVSAAASPRNLQEAPHGRAILFIGLTTLLLGIIQIAIGFTHSALMWSVVLFTVDFWIWTAAGLGAWWRRPENFTGPLIVLGGVALFLSGFSNLDVPVLEAISSVFGTTVLGVTVHLLHAFPSGRLRGWFSIS
;
A
#
# COMPACT_ATOMS: atom_id res chain seq x y z
N MET A 1 67.51 22.68 5.74
CA MET A 1 66.40 22.50 6.64
C MET A 1 65.15 23.16 6.00
N SER A 2 64.32 22.39 5.30
CA SER A 2 63.10 22.91 4.62
C SER A 2 61.89 22.56 5.48
N GLN A 3 61.29 23.58 6.08
CA GLN A 3 60.10 23.41 6.87
C GLN A 3 58.87 23.36 5.94
N ARG A 4 58.15 22.24 5.95
CA ARG A 4 56.80 22.13 5.35
C ARG A 4 55.81 22.97 6.15
N PRO A 5 54.96 23.78 5.51
CA PRO A 5 53.89 24.47 6.21
C PRO A 5 52.81 23.48 6.68
N PRO A 6 52.15 23.73 7.81
CA PRO A 6 51.08 22.87 8.32
C PRO A 6 49.87 22.92 7.38
N THR A 7 49.46 21.76 6.92
CA THR A 7 48.17 21.60 6.19
C THR A 7 47.04 21.81 7.17
N THR A 8 46.32 22.92 7.02
CA THR A 8 45.03 23.16 7.66
C THR A 8 44.04 22.03 7.30
N PRO A 9 43.42 21.38 8.26
CA PRO A 9 42.33 20.44 7.94
C PRO A 9 41.22 21.24 7.32
N SER A 10 40.93 20.99 6.04
CA SER A 10 39.76 21.46 5.35
C SER A 10 38.54 21.03 6.18
N ALA A 11 37.79 22.00 6.66
CA ALA A 11 36.47 21.78 7.21
C ALA A 11 35.64 21.11 6.11
N VAL A 12 35.61 19.78 6.14
CA VAL A 12 34.63 19.02 5.35
C VAL A 12 33.27 19.46 5.89
N SER A 13 32.69 20.38 5.14
CA SER A 13 31.32 20.81 5.31
C SER A 13 30.47 19.53 5.42
N ALA A 14 29.93 19.31 6.59
CA ALA A 14 28.92 18.28 6.82
C ALA A 14 27.67 18.69 6.01
N ALA A 15 27.79 18.50 4.69
CA ALA A 15 26.64 18.58 3.80
C ALA A 15 25.63 17.58 4.32
N ALA A 16 24.54 18.08 4.89
CA ALA A 16 23.44 17.28 5.34
C ALA A 16 23.11 16.27 4.24
N SER A 17 23.21 14.99 4.57
CA SER A 17 23.01 13.91 3.63
C SER A 17 21.64 14.08 2.96
N PRO A 18 21.52 14.07 1.64
CA PRO A 18 20.23 14.23 0.95
C PRO A 18 19.18 13.19 1.35
N ARG A 19 19.61 12.09 1.97
CA ARG A 19 18.74 11.02 2.46
C ARG A 19 17.70 11.49 3.48
N ASN A 20 18.04 12.43 4.36
CA ASN A 20 17.15 12.86 5.45
C ASN A 20 15.95 13.68 4.96
N LEU A 21 15.99 14.25 3.77
CA LEU A 21 14.90 15.03 3.19
C LEU A 21 13.88 14.15 2.43
N GLN A 22 14.29 12.95 2.03
CA GLN A 22 13.45 12.03 1.24
C GLN A 22 12.66 11.05 2.12
N GLU A 23 13.12 10.80 3.35
CA GLU A 23 12.46 9.87 4.29
C GLU A 23 11.22 10.46 4.95
N ALA A 24 11.17 11.75 5.20
CA ALA A 24 10.06 12.42 5.87
C ALA A 24 8.70 12.36 5.12
N PRO A 25 8.63 12.53 3.78
CA PRO A 25 7.37 12.45 3.07
C PRO A 25 6.80 11.03 2.98
N HIS A 26 7.64 9.98 2.89
CA HIS A 26 7.18 8.58 2.83
C HIS A 26 6.51 8.13 4.13
N GLY A 27 7.09 8.44 5.28
CA GLY A 27 6.52 8.08 6.58
C GLY A 27 5.14 8.71 6.80
N ARG A 28 4.96 9.97 6.39
CA ARG A 28 3.67 10.67 6.49
C ARG A 28 2.62 10.07 5.56
N ALA A 29 3.00 9.70 4.33
CA ALA A 29 2.10 9.05 3.40
C ALA A 29 1.61 7.69 3.92
N ILE A 30 2.50 6.86 4.43
CA ILE A 30 2.18 5.57 5.04
C ILE A 30 1.22 5.75 6.22
N LEU A 31 1.51 6.70 7.12
CA LEU A 31 0.65 7.00 8.25
C LEU A 31 -0.73 7.47 7.80
N PHE A 32 -0.78 8.39 6.83
CA PHE A 32 -2.04 8.90 6.29
C PHE A 32 -2.89 7.79 5.66
N ILE A 33 -2.30 6.94 4.84
CA ILE A 33 -2.99 5.79 4.23
C ILE A 33 -3.48 4.83 5.31
N GLY A 34 -2.65 4.51 6.31
CA GLY A 34 -3.03 3.63 7.41
C GLY A 34 -4.21 4.17 8.22
N LEU A 35 -4.20 5.45 8.59
CA LEU A 35 -5.31 6.09 9.31
C LEU A 35 -6.58 6.14 8.47
N THR A 36 -6.47 6.48 7.17
CA THR A 36 -7.62 6.50 6.27
C THR A 36 -8.24 5.11 6.13
N THR A 37 -7.41 4.08 5.97
CA THR A 37 -7.85 2.69 5.88
C THR A 37 -8.56 2.23 7.15
N LEU A 38 -8.01 2.56 8.31
CA LEU A 38 -8.64 2.24 9.59
C LEU A 38 -10.01 2.90 9.70
N LEU A 39 -10.10 4.20 9.38
CA LEU A 39 -11.34 4.95 9.44
C LEU A 39 -12.40 4.40 8.47
N LEU A 40 -12.02 4.10 7.24
CA LEU A 40 -12.93 3.52 6.24
C LEU A 40 -13.48 2.17 6.70
N GLY A 41 -12.67 1.32 7.28
CA GLY A 41 -13.13 0.04 7.82
C GLY A 41 -14.10 0.21 9.00
N ILE A 42 -13.86 1.16 9.89
CA ILE A 42 -14.78 1.48 10.99
C ILE A 42 -16.12 1.98 10.45
N ILE A 43 -16.11 2.85 9.43
CA ILE A 43 -17.32 3.36 8.77
C ILE A 43 -18.08 2.20 8.12
N GLN A 44 -17.40 1.29 7.42
CA GLN A 44 -18.02 0.12 6.80
C GLN A 44 -18.73 -0.77 7.84
N ILE A 45 -18.07 -1.05 8.96
CA ILE A 45 -18.67 -1.81 10.06
C ILE A 45 -19.90 -1.08 10.61
N ALA A 46 -19.81 0.24 10.84
CA ALA A 46 -20.94 1.03 11.33
C ALA A 46 -22.14 0.99 10.38
N ILE A 47 -21.93 1.09 9.07
CA ILE A 47 -22.97 0.94 8.05
C ILE A 47 -23.54 -0.49 8.09
N GLY A 48 -22.69 -1.51 8.21
CA GLY A 48 -23.09 -2.90 8.29
C GLY A 48 -24.06 -3.17 9.45
N PHE A 49 -23.87 -2.54 10.61
CA PHE A 49 -24.78 -2.67 11.75
C PHE A 49 -26.21 -2.22 11.45
N THR A 50 -26.39 -1.30 10.52
CA THR A 50 -27.71 -0.72 10.20
C THR A 50 -28.35 -1.31 8.93
N HIS A 51 -27.54 -1.84 8.01
CA HIS A 51 -27.99 -2.19 6.66
C HIS A 51 -27.68 -3.62 6.21
N SER A 52 -26.88 -4.38 6.96
CA SER A 52 -26.48 -5.73 6.52
C SER A 52 -27.27 -6.83 7.20
N ALA A 53 -27.81 -7.75 6.39
CA ALA A 53 -28.37 -9.01 6.88
C ALA A 53 -27.27 -9.99 7.35
N LEU A 54 -26.04 -9.85 6.82
CA LEU A 54 -24.90 -10.74 7.09
C LEU A 54 -23.72 -9.96 7.69
N MET A 55 -23.92 -9.45 8.90
CA MET A 55 -22.90 -8.67 9.63
C MET A 55 -21.54 -9.36 9.69
N TRP A 56 -21.52 -10.69 9.80
CA TRP A 56 -20.28 -11.46 9.82
C TRP A 56 -19.44 -11.27 8.55
N SER A 57 -20.08 -11.25 7.39
CA SER A 57 -19.41 -11.00 6.11
C SER A 57 -18.77 -9.62 6.07
N VAL A 58 -19.49 -8.59 6.55
CA VAL A 58 -18.96 -7.21 6.61
C VAL A 58 -17.71 -7.16 7.49
N VAL A 59 -17.75 -7.77 8.67
CA VAL A 59 -16.57 -7.82 9.56
C VAL A 59 -15.43 -8.57 8.92
N LEU A 60 -15.67 -9.71 8.27
CA LEU A 60 -14.64 -10.52 7.62
C LEU A 60 -13.93 -9.70 6.52
N PHE A 61 -14.68 -9.09 5.60
CA PHE A 61 -14.09 -8.27 4.53
C PHE A 61 -13.33 -7.06 5.06
N THR A 62 -13.80 -6.45 6.15
CA THR A 62 -13.10 -5.32 6.77
C THR A 62 -11.79 -5.74 7.41
N VAL A 63 -11.77 -6.85 8.13
CA VAL A 63 -10.56 -7.39 8.75
C VAL A 63 -9.54 -7.78 7.68
N ASP A 64 -9.99 -8.43 6.63
CA ASP A 64 -9.15 -8.83 5.50
C ASP A 64 -8.54 -7.60 4.79
N PHE A 65 -9.33 -6.57 4.56
CA PHE A 65 -8.87 -5.27 4.06
C PHE A 65 -7.76 -4.67 4.94
N TRP A 66 -7.91 -4.69 6.26
CA TRP A 66 -6.88 -4.18 7.17
C TRP A 66 -5.60 -5.00 7.12
N ILE A 67 -5.71 -6.33 7.05
CA ILE A 67 -4.55 -7.23 6.94
C ILE A 67 -3.79 -6.95 5.64
N TRP A 68 -4.48 -6.86 4.50
CA TRP A 68 -3.87 -6.56 3.21
C TRP A 68 -3.19 -5.20 3.21
N THR A 69 -3.85 -4.18 3.73
CA THR A 69 -3.26 -2.83 3.79
C THR A 69 -2.06 -2.79 4.72
N ALA A 70 -2.12 -3.40 5.89
CA ALA A 70 -0.99 -3.47 6.82
C ALA A 70 0.22 -4.19 6.20
N ALA A 71 -0.02 -5.31 5.52
CA ALA A 71 1.02 -6.04 4.80
C ALA A 71 1.65 -5.21 3.67
N GLY A 72 0.81 -4.52 2.89
CA GLY A 72 1.27 -3.64 1.80
C GLY A 72 2.07 -2.44 2.30
N LEU A 73 1.60 -1.76 3.34
CA LEU A 73 2.32 -0.64 3.97
C LEU A 73 3.64 -1.10 4.60
N GLY A 74 3.66 -2.27 5.25
CA GLY A 74 4.86 -2.87 5.81
C GLY A 74 5.90 -3.24 4.74
N ALA A 75 5.44 -3.79 3.60
CA ALA A 75 6.29 -4.09 2.47
C ALA A 75 6.85 -2.81 1.83
N TRP A 76 6.03 -1.79 1.69
CA TRP A 76 6.42 -0.48 1.15
C TRP A 76 7.43 0.23 2.06
N TRP A 77 7.22 0.19 3.37
CA TRP A 77 8.17 0.77 4.32
C TRP A 77 9.57 0.13 4.23
N ARG A 78 9.61 -1.20 4.09
CA ARG A 78 10.88 -1.94 4.03
C ARG A 78 11.60 -1.78 2.70
N ARG A 79 10.87 -1.60 1.61
CA ARG A 79 11.42 -1.51 0.24
C ARG A 79 10.67 -0.46 -0.58
N PRO A 80 10.92 0.83 -0.36
CA PRO A 80 10.21 1.92 -1.04
C PRO A 80 10.41 1.91 -2.56
N GLU A 81 11.51 1.34 -3.04
CA GLU A 81 11.83 1.21 -4.47
C GLU A 81 10.98 0.13 -5.19
N ASN A 82 10.27 -0.70 -4.42
CA ASN A 82 9.53 -1.82 -4.98
C ASN A 82 8.02 -1.52 -5.02
N PHE A 83 7.42 -1.64 -6.19
CA PHE A 83 5.97 -1.45 -6.40
C PHE A 83 5.09 -2.53 -5.77
N THR A 84 5.65 -3.60 -5.21
CA THR A 84 4.88 -4.68 -4.57
C THR A 84 4.03 -4.17 -3.41
N GLY A 85 4.55 -3.27 -2.57
CA GLY A 85 3.81 -2.70 -1.46
C GLY A 85 2.54 -1.94 -1.91
N PRO A 86 2.66 -0.93 -2.80
CA PRO A 86 1.50 -0.25 -3.39
C PRO A 86 0.50 -1.18 -4.08
N LEU A 87 0.95 -2.23 -4.77
CA LEU A 87 0.06 -3.21 -5.40
C LEU A 87 -0.74 -4.02 -4.37
N ILE A 88 -0.12 -4.40 -3.26
CA ILE A 88 -0.83 -5.08 -2.17
C ILE A 88 -1.88 -4.15 -1.55
N VAL A 89 -1.55 -2.87 -1.31
CA VAL A 89 -2.53 -1.88 -0.82
C VAL A 89 -3.67 -1.72 -1.81
N LEU A 90 -3.40 -1.64 -3.11
CA LEU A 90 -4.42 -1.57 -4.16
C LEU A 90 -5.34 -2.81 -4.14
N GLY A 91 -4.75 -4.00 -3.96
CA GLY A 91 -5.51 -5.25 -3.78
C GLY A 91 -6.45 -5.18 -2.57
N GLY A 92 -5.96 -4.66 -1.45
CA GLY A 92 -6.77 -4.43 -0.26
C GLY A 92 -7.94 -3.46 -0.51
N VAL A 93 -7.70 -2.36 -1.22
CA VAL A 93 -8.77 -1.41 -1.60
C VAL A 93 -9.79 -2.07 -2.52
N ALA A 94 -9.37 -2.85 -3.50
CA ALA A 94 -10.29 -3.57 -4.39
C ALA A 94 -11.14 -4.59 -3.61
N LEU A 95 -10.54 -5.30 -2.65
CA LEU A 95 -11.23 -6.20 -1.74
C LEU A 95 -12.26 -5.46 -0.87
N PHE A 96 -11.88 -4.32 -0.31
CA PHE A 96 -12.78 -3.45 0.45
C PHE A 96 -14.02 -3.04 -0.35
N LEU A 97 -13.81 -2.58 -1.59
CA LEU A 97 -14.89 -2.16 -2.48
C LEU A 97 -15.76 -3.35 -2.93
N SER A 98 -15.18 -4.53 -3.12
CA SER A 98 -15.95 -5.75 -3.42
C SER A 98 -16.81 -6.20 -2.25
N GLY A 99 -16.42 -5.89 -1.03
CA GLY A 99 -17.20 -6.17 0.19
C GLY A 99 -18.48 -5.36 0.32
N PHE A 100 -18.68 -4.32 -0.47
CA PHE A 100 -19.87 -3.47 -0.46
C PHE A 100 -21.16 -4.19 -0.87
N SER A 101 -21.06 -5.31 -1.61
CA SER A 101 -22.21 -6.17 -1.90
C SER A 101 -22.90 -6.74 -0.66
N ASN A 102 -22.20 -6.75 0.48
CA ASN A 102 -22.77 -7.26 1.74
C ASN A 102 -23.53 -6.19 2.54
N LEU A 103 -23.68 -4.96 2.02
CA LEU A 103 -24.26 -3.85 2.76
C LEU A 103 -25.73 -3.57 2.40
N ASP A 104 -26.37 -4.36 1.55
CA ASP A 104 -27.78 -4.21 1.11
C ASP A 104 -28.15 -2.78 0.65
N VAL A 105 -27.18 -2.04 0.10
CA VAL A 105 -27.35 -0.69 -0.43
C VAL A 105 -27.13 -0.73 -1.94
N PRO A 106 -28.15 -0.46 -2.78
CA PRO A 106 -28.08 -0.68 -4.24
C PRO A 106 -26.92 0.02 -4.95
N VAL A 107 -26.56 1.23 -4.51
CA VAL A 107 -25.43 1.98 -5.07
C VAL A 107 -24.10 1.29 -4.73
N LEU A 108 -23.96 0.76 -3.52
CA LEU A 108 -22.74 0.07 -3.08
C LEU A 108 -22.60 -1.30 -3.75
N GLU A 109 -23.70 -1.96 -4.02
CA GLU A 109 -23.74 -3.22 -4.78
C GLU A 109 -23.25 -3.01 -6.22
N ALA A 110 -23.68 -1.94 -6.89
CA ALA A 110 -23.18 -1.58 -8.22
C ALA A 110 -21.68 -1.31 -8.23
N ILE A 111 -21.16 -0.62 -7.23
CA ILE A 111 -19.71 -0.40 -7.06
C ILE A 111 -18.99 -1.73 -6.87
N SER A 112 -19.50 -2.59 -6.00
CA SER A 112 -18.92 -3.90 -5.70
C SER A 112 -18.80 -4.78 -6.95
N SER A 113 -19.82 -4.79 -7.83
CA SER A 113 -19.81 -5.60 -9.06
C SER A 113 -18.66 -5.21 -10.01
N VAL A 114 -18.30 -3.93 -10.07
CA VAL A 114 -17.18 -3.43 -10.89
C VAL A 114 -15.84 -3.83 -10.27
N PHE A 115 -15.71 -3.74 -8.96
CA PHE A 115 -14.42 -3.97 -8.27
C PHE A 115 -14.16 -5.43 -7.92
N GLY A 116 -15.17 -6.30 -7.91
CA GLY A 116 -15.00 -7.73 -7.66
C GLY A 116 -14.02 -8.42 -8.61
N THR A 117 -14.02 -8.03 -9.89
CA THR A 117 -13.07 -8.54 -10.89
C THR A 117 -11.66 -7.95 -10.74
N THR A 118 -11.55 -6.76 -10.16
CA THR A 118 -10.26 -6.07 -9.96
C THR A 118 -9.37 -6.83 -8.98
N VAL A 119 -9.96 -7.47 -7.96
CA VAL A 119 -9.23 -8.30 -6.99
C VAL A 119 -8.48 -9.43 -7.70
N LEU A 120 -9.15 -10.12 -8.65
CA LEU A 120 -8.51 -11.17 -9.44
C LEU A 120 -7.38 -10.62 -10.31
N GLY A 121 -7.60 -9.48 -10.96
CA GLY A 121 -6.57 -8.82 -11.78
C GLY A 121 -5.33 -8.45 -10.96
N VAL A 122 -5.50 -7.87 -9.79
CA VAL A 122 -4.40 -7.51 -8.89
C VAL A 122 -3.67 -8.76 -8.39
N THR A 123 -4.41 -9.83 -8.03
CA THR A 123 -3.82 -11.08 -7.57
C THR A 123 -2.97 -11.73 -8.66
N VAL A 124 -3.51 -11.82 -9.88
CA VAL A 124 -2.77 -12.35 -11.04
C VAL A 124 -1.51 -11.50 -11.30
N HIS A 125 -1.64 -10.17 -11.24
CA HIS A 125 -0.50 -9.27 -11.42
C HIS A 125 0.57 -9.47 -10.35
N LEU A 126 0.19 -9.61 -9.09
CA LEU A 126 1.12 -9.89 -7.99
C LEU A 126 1.84 -11.22 -8.17
N LEU A 127 1.13 -12.28 -8.59
CA LEU A 127 1.73 -13.58 -8.86
C LEU A 127 2.77 -13.52 -9.99
N HIS A 128 2.50 -12.74 -11.04
CA HIS A 128 3.45 -12.58 -12.15
C HIS A 128 4.62 -11.65 -11.81
N ALA A 129 4.42 -10.68 -10.95
CA ALA A 129 5.47 -9.75 -10.53
C ALA A 129 6.41 -10.33 -9.45
N PHE A 130 5.96 -11.36 -8.74
CA PHE A 130 6.76 -12.03 -7.72
C PHE A 130 7.76 -13.03 -8.35
N PRO A 131 9.02 -13.12 -7.89
CA PRO A 131 9.66 -12.39 -6.77
C PRO A 131 10.38 -11.10 -7.18
N SER A 132 10.40 -10.74 -8.46
CA SER A 132 11.26 -9.67 -9.00
C SER A 132 10.67 -8.26 -8.84
N GLY A 133 9.39 -8.14 -8.49
CA GLY A 133 8.66 -6.87 -8.52
C GLY A 133 8.53 -6.23 -9.91
N ARG A 134 8.94 -6.95 -10.96
CA ARG A 134 8.85 -6.54 -12.37
C ARG A 134 8.12 -7.60 -13.18
N LEU A 135 7.26 -7.16 -14.08
CA LEU A 135 6.67 -8.05 -15.07
C LEU A 135 7.80 -8.61 -15.93
N ARG A 136 7.99 -9.91 -15.89
CA ARG A 136 8.80 -10.61 -16.88
C ARG A 136 8.06 -10.48 -18.20
N GLY A 137 8.56 -9.65 -19.09
CA GLY A 137 8.02 -9.52 -20.43
C GLY A 137 8.01 -10.89 -21.10
N TRP A 138 6.84 -11.36 -21.48
CA TRP A 138 6.66 -12.62 -22.18
C TRP A 138 7.21 -12.59 -23.62
N PHE A 139 7.77 -11.47 -24.05
CA PHE A 139 8.34 -11.29 -25.38
C PHE A 139 9.88 -11.18 -25.32
N SER A 140 10.55 -12.28 -24.98
CA SER A 140 11.91 -12.55 -25.42
C SER A 140 11.90 -13.85 -26.20
N ILE A 141 11.27 -13.80 -27.37
CA ILE A 141 11.46 -14.81 -28.43
C ILE A 141 12.52 -14.21 -29.35
N SER A 142 13.73 -14.74 -29.29
CA SER A 142 14.74 -14.63 -30.31
C SER A 142 15.12 -16.01 -30.72
#